data_4130a32d618523d8ad8e71dee72a9110
#
_entry.id   4130a32d618523d8ad8e71dee72a9110
#
_cell.length_a   1.000
_cell.length_b   1.000
_cell.length_c   1.000
_cell.angle_alpha   90.00
_cell.angle_beta   90.00
_cell.angle_gamma   90.00
#
_symmetry.space_group_name_H-M   'P 1'
#
loop_
_entity.id
_entity.type
_entity.pdbx_description
1 polymer ?
#
loop_
_entity_poly.entity_id
_entity_poly.type
_entity_poly.pdbx_seq_one_letter_code
_entity_poly.pdbx_strand_id
1 'polypeptide(L)'
;NPRLKGVLPKDYARPGLDKQRLGQLINLVSDIALGSPADRAKDTLGRVYEYFLARFASAEGKSGGQFYTPSRVVRVLVEMLAPYKGRIYDPCCGSGGMFVSSESFVRAHGGRIGDLSICGRESNNTTWRLCKMNLAVRGIDAGIKWNSEGTFHKNELPDLRADVILANPPFNISDWGGERLR
;
A
#
# COMPACT_ATOMS: atom_id res chain seq x y z
N ASN A 1 14.99 5.97 -7.14
CA ASN A 1 14.27 4.71 -7.20
C ASN A 1 13.24 4.77 -8.34
N PRO A 2 13.36 3.95 -9.39
CA PRO A 2 12.45 3.97 -10.56
C PRO A 2 10.98 3.77 -10.19
N ARG A 3 10.69 2.95 -9.16
CA ARG A 3 9.33 2.66 -8.69
C ARG A 3 8.63 3.88 -8.06
N LEU A 4 9.39 4.89 -7.63
CA LEU A 4 8.88 6.11 -7.00
C LEU A 4 8.97 7.33 -7.93
N LYS A 5 9.32 7.15 -9.20
CA LYS A 5 9.34 8.24 -10.18
C LYS A 5 7.94 8.83 -10.34
N GLY A 6 7.79 10.13 -10.08
CA GLY A 6 6.50 10.83 -10.14
C GLY A 6 5.54 10.56 -8.96
N VAL A 7 5.92 9.73 -7.99
CA VAL A 7 5.10 9.40 -6.82
C VAL A 7 5.31 10.41 -5.70
N LEU A 8 6.57 10.71 -5.38
CA LEU A 8 6.89 11.61 -4.28
C LEU A 8 6.60 13.06 -4.65
N PRO A 9 6.02 13.84 -3.72
CA PRO A 9 5.87 15.27 -3.91
C PRO A 9 7.26 15.93 -4.02
N LYS A 10 7.37 16.99 -4.80
CA LYS A 10 8.60 17.76 -4.93
C LYS A 10 8.55 19.10 -4.18
N ASP A 11 7.46 19.32 -3.46
CA ASP A 11 7.18 20.57 -2.78
C ASP A 11 7.69 20.56 -1.33
N TYR A 12 9.01 20.48 -1.20
CA TYR A 12 9.70 20.58 0.10
C TYR A 12 9.98 22.01 0.52
N ALA A 13 9.73 22.99 -0.34
CA ALA A 13 9.95 24.42 -0.08
C ALA A 13 8.71 25.15 0.46
N ARG A 14 7.59 24.45 0.61
CA ARG A 14 6.32 25.05 1.08
C ARG A 14 6.49 25.76 2.44
N PRO A 15 5.83 26.93 2.65
CA PRO A 15 6.03 27.76 3.85
C PRO A 15 5.70 27.06 5.18
N GLY A 16 4.73 26.15 5.20
CA GLY A 16 4.32 25.42 6.40
C GLY A 16 5.25 24.26 6.80
N LEU A 17 6.33 23.99 6.06
CA LEU A 17 7.27 22.93 6.38
C LEU A 17 8.52 23.49 7.04
N ASP A 18 8.77 23.09 8.28
CA ASP A 18 10.01 23.39 8.99
C ASP A 18 11.19 22.62 8.36
N LYS A 19 11.97 23.31 7.55
CA LYS A 19 13.09 22.73 6.80
C LYS A 19 14.21 22.24 7.72
N GLN A 20 14.41 22.88 8.87
CA GLN A 20 15.45 22.49 9.83
C GLN A 20 15.07 21.17 10.49
N ARG A 21 13.82 21.03 10.94
CA ARG A 21 13.31 19.76 11.50
C ARG A 21 13.29 18.65 10.47
N LEU A 22 12.93 18.96 9.22
CA LEU A 22 13.00 17.98 8.15
C LEU A 22 14.43 17.49 7.92
N GLY A 23 15.42 18.39 7.89
CA GLY A 23 16.83 18.04 7.77
C GLY A 23 17.31 17.16 8.93
N GLN A 24 16.95 17.51 10.17
CA GLN A 24 17.26 16.71 11.36
C GLN A 24 16.65 15.30 11.27
N LEU A 25 15.39 15.19 10.83
CA LEU A 25 14.72 13.89 10.63
C LEU A 25 15.42 13.04 9.57
N ILE A 26 15.79 13.66 8.43
CA ILE A 26 16.52 12.95 7.37
C ILE A 26 17.86 12.43 7.88
N ASN A 27 18.62 13.23 8.61
CA ASN A 27 19.89 12.80 9.20
C ASN A 27 19.66 11.65 10.19
N LEU A 28 18.71 11.80 11.11
CA LEU A 28 18.39 10.76 12.08
C LEU A 28 18.04 9.41 11.41
N VAL A 29 17.22 9.44 10.36
CA VAL A 29 16.85 8.20 9.61
C VAL A 29 18.05 7.66 8.83
N SER A 30 18.90 8.53 8.26
CA SER A 30 20.09 8.14 7.50
C SER A 30 21.16 7.47 8.37
N ASP A 31 21.25 7.88 9.64
CA ASP A 31 22.20 7.33 10.61
C ASP A 31 21.76 5.93 11.12
N ILE A 32 20.50 5.54 10.89
CA ILE A 32 20.03 4.20 11.20
C ILE A 32 20.52 3.23 10.13
N ALA A 33 21.38 2.28 10.51
CA ALA A 33 21.93 1.27 9.60
C ALA A 33 20.88 0.22 9.19
N LEU A 34 19.89 0.61 8.39
CA LEU A 34 18.80 -0.27 7.92
C LEU A 34 19.17 -1.13 6.69
N GLY A 35 20.43 -1.08 6.27
CA GLY A 35 20.86 -1.66 4.99
C GLY A 35 21.44 -3.06 5.07
N SER A 36 21.63 -3.64 6.27
CA SER A 36 22.21 -4.95 6.39
C SER A 36 21.31 -6.07 5.82
N PRO A 37 21.88 -7.22 5.38
CA PRO A 37 21.07 -8.37 4.97
C PRO A 37 20.12 -8.86 6.06
N ALA A 38 20.53 -8.76 7.36
CA ALA A 38 19.70 -9.15 8.49
C ALA A 38 18.50 -8.22 8.69
N ASP A 39 18.68 -6.90 8.50
CA ASP A 39 17.60 -5.93 8.59
C ASP A 39 16.58 -6.12 7.45
N ARG A 40 17.06 -6.40 6.25
CA ARG A 40 16.18 -6.71 5.10
C ARG A 40 15.40 -8.00 5.33
N ALA A 41 16.03 -9.03 5.88
CA ALA A 41 15.36 -10.29 6.19
C ALA A 41 14.24 -10.14 7.23
N LYS A 42 14.40 -9.19 8.17
CA LYS A 42 13.39 -8.90 9.20
C LYS A 42 12.37 -7.84 8.79
N ASP A 43 12.42 -7.34 7.56
CA ASP A 43 11.60 -6.22 7.06
C ASP A 43 11.62 -5.01 8.00
N THR A 44 12.78 -4.68 8.56
CA THR A 44 12.91 -3.61 9.56
C THR A 44 12.41 -2.27 9.02
N LEU A 45 12.80 -1.90 7.80
CA LEU A 45 12.35 -0.66 7.18
C LEU A 45 10.84 -0.64 6.93
N GLY A 46 10.26 -1.75 6.50
CA GLY A 46 8.83 -1.88 6.31
C GLY A 46 8.04 -1.76 7.60
N ARG A 47 8.55 -2.32 8.71
CA ARG A 47 7.92 -2.17 10.04
C ARG A 47 7.97 -0.73 10.55
N VAL A 48 9.07 -0.03 10.33
CA VAL A 48 9.17 1.40 10.63
C VAL A 48 8.15 2.19 9.80
N TYR A 49 8.03 1.87 8.51
CA TYR A 49 7.04 2.49 7.64
C TYR A 49 5.59 2.26 8.14
N GLU A 50 5.24 1.04 8.53
CA GLU A 50 3.91 0.72 9.09
C GLU A 50 3.64 1.47 10.41
N TYR A 51 4.64 1.63 11.25
CA TYR A 51 4.50 2.44 12.46
C TYR A 51 4.10 3.88 12.14
N PHE A 52 4.76 4.51 11.16
CA PHE A 52 4.39 5.85 10.71
C PHE A 52 3.01 5.90 10.07
N LEU A 53 2.63 4.91 9.26
CA LEU A 53 1.29 4.81 8.68
C LEU A 53 0.20 4.76 9.75
N ALA A 54 0.39 3.94 10.78
CA ALA A 54 -0.56 3.82 11.89
C ALA A 54 -0.69 5.13 12.67
N ARG A 55 0.42 5.84 12.91
CA ARG A 55 0.43 7.16 13.55
C ARG A 55 -0.24 8.22 12.70
N PHE A 56 0.01 8.20 11.40
CA PHE A 56 -0.63 9.12 10.44
C PHE A 56 -2.15 8.89 10.40
N ALA A 57 -2.60 7.65 10.28
CA ALA A 57 -4.01 7.29 10.32
C ALA A 57 -4.70 7.76 11.61
N SER A 58 -4.02 7.61 12.75
CA SER A 58 -4.55 8.08 14.05
C SER A 58 -4.64 9.60 14.13
N ALA A 59 -3.71 10.32 13.53
CA ALA A 59 -3.69 11.79 13.54
C ALA A 59 -4.75 12.41 12.63
N GLU A 60 -5.11 11.73 11.53
CA GLU A 60 -6.16 12.17 10.60
C GLU A 60 -7.59 11.90 11.12
N GLY A 61 -7.74 11.25 12.26
CA GLY A 61 -9.02 10.99 12.91
C GLY A 61 -9.89 9.97 12.18
N LYS A 62 -11.23 10.10 12.31
CA LYS A 62 -12.19 9.12 11.77
C LYS A 62 -12.08 8.91 10.25
N SER A 63 -11.66 9.92 9.50
CA SER A 63 -11.46 9.84 8.06
C SER A 63 -10.16 9.10 7.67
N GLY A 64 -9.14 9.15 8.52
CA GLY A 64 -7.84 8.52 8.26
C GLY A 64 -7.84 7.00 8.44
N GLY A 65 -8.76 6.45 9.21
CA GLY A 65 -8.90 5.01 9.42
C GLY A 65 -9.35 4.22 8.17
N GLN A 66 -9.86 4.90 7.15
CA GLN A 66 -10.38 4.24 5.94
C GLN A 66 -9.31 3.59 5.07
N PHE A 67 -8.04 3.99 5.18
CA PHE A 67 -6.95 3.45 4.35
C PHE A 67 -6.05 2.44 5.07
N TYR A 68 -6.30 2.17 6.34
CA TYR A 68 -5.49 1.25 7.12
C TYR A 68 -6.32 0.11 7.71
N THR A 69 -6.14 -1.08 7.16
CA THR A 69 -6.72 -2.30 7.72
C THR A 69 -5.74 -2.91 8.72
N PRO A 70 -6.17 -3.23 9.97
CA PRO A 70 -5.28 -3.83 10.96
C PRO A 70 -4.58 -5.09 10.44
N SER A 71 -3.28 -5.19 10.61
CA SER A 71 -2.44 -6.26 10.05
C SER A 71 -2.89 -7.68 10.46
N ARG A 72 -3.48 -7.81 11.63
CA ARG A 72 -4.03 -9.10 12.10
C ARG A 72 -5.23 -9.55 11.27
N VAL A 73 -6.12 -8.62 10.91
CA VAL A 73 -7.29 -8.91 10.04
C VAL A 73 -6.80 -9.26 8.64
N VAL A 74 -5.88 -8.46 8.10
CA VAL A 74 -5.27 -8.72 6.79
C VAL A 74 -4.64 -10.11 6.74
N ARG A 75 -3.90 -10.49 7.78
CA ARG A 75 -3.28 -11.81 7.85
C ARG A 75 -4.29 -12.94 7.81
N VAL A 76 -5.40 -12.84 8.53
CA VAL A 76 -6.47 -13.84 8.49
C VAL A 76 -7.02 -14.01 7.07
N LEU A 77 -7.33 -12.90 6.38
CA LEU A 77 -7.85 -12.93 5.02
C LEU A 77 -6.86 -13.59 4.04
N VAL A 78 -5.58 -13.25 4.16
CA VAL A 78 -4.51 -13.81 3.30
C VAL A 78 -4.32 -15.30 3.57
N GLU A 79 -4.29 -15.72 4.83
CA GLU A 79 -4.18 -17.16 5.19
C GLU A 79 -5.38 -17.97 4.68
N MET A 80 -6.60 -17.39 4.71
CA MET A 80 -7.80 -18.05 4.17
C MET A 80 -7.75 -18.24 2.65
N LEU A 81 -7.20 -17.26 1.92
CA LEU A 81 -7.13 -17.29 0.45
C LEU A 81 -5.89 -17.99 -0.08
N ALA A 82 -4.86 -18.13 0.76
CA ALA A 82 -3.62 -18.84 0.47
C ALA A 82 -3.01 -18.53 -0.91
N PRO A 83 -2.67 -17.27 -1.22
CA PRO A 83 -2.20 -16.85 -2.54
C PRO A 83 -0.75 -17.26 -2.74
N TYR A 84 -0.48 -18.50 -3.16
CA TYR A 84 0.89 -18.99 -3.38
C TYR A 84 1.54 -18.40 -4.63
N LYS A 85 0.76 -18.15 -5.67
CA LYS A 85 1.21 -17.60 -6.96
C LYS A 85 0.03 -17.05 -7.75
N GLY A 86 0.33 -16.29 -8.81
CA GLY A 86 -0.69 -15.78 -9.72
C GLY A 86 -0.95 -14.29 -9.54
N ARG A 87 -2.05 -13.84 -10.08
CA ARG A 87 -2.42 -12.42 -10.08
C ARG A 87 -3.36 -12.09 -8.93
N ILE A 88 -2.92 -11.17 -8.07
CA ILE A 88 -3.75 -10.61 -6.99
C ILE A 88 -4.26 -9.24 -7.40
N TYR A 89 -5.52 -8.98 -7.12
CA TYR A 89 -6.16 -7.69 -7.35
C TYR A 89 -6.84 -7.17 -6.09
N ASP A 90 -6.63 -5.88 -5.80
CA ASP A 90 -7.37 -5.13 -4.79
C ASP A 90 -7.95 -3.85 -5.41
N PRO A 91 -9.29 -3.75 -5.55
CA PRO A 91 -9.96 -2.59 -6.15
C PRO A 91 -9.92 -1.33 -5.28
N CYS A 92 -9.55 -1.44 -4.01
CA CYS A 92 -9.52 -0.35 -3.03
C CYS A 92 -8.35 -0.54 -2.05
N CYS A 93 -7.13 -0.64 -2.60
CA CYS A 93 -5.97 -1.21 -1.92
C CYS A 93 -5.44 -0.41 -0.71
N GLY A 94 -5.97 0.78 -0.49
CA GLY A 94 -5.53 1.60 0.63
C GLY A 94 -4.01 1.81 0.63
N SER A 95 -3.37 1.61 1.76
CA SER A 95 -1.91 1.67 1.91
C SER A 95 -1.16 0.43 1.41
N GLY A 96 -1.84 -0.55 0.81
CA GLY A 96 -1.24 -1.76 0.26
C GLY A 96 -0.94 -2.86 1.27
N GLY A 97 -1.54 -2.82 2.45
CA GLY A 97 -1.29 -3.78 3.51
C GLY A 97 -1.59 -5.23 3.11
N MET A 98 -2.64 -5.45 2.31
CA MET A 98 -3.00 -6.79 1.83
C MET A 98 -1.93 -7.36 0.89
N PHE A 99 -1.34 -6.55 0.02
CA PHE A 99 -0.26 -6.97 -0.87
C PHE A 99 1.01 -7.34 -0.10
N VAL A 100 1.38 -6.52 0.90
CA VAL A 100 2.53 -6.80 1.78
C VAL A 100 2.33 -8.12 2.53
N SER A 101 1.14 -8.37 3.05
CA SER A 101 0.83 -9.60 3.76
C SER A 101 0.84 -10.82 2.83
N SER A 102 0.34 -10.67 1.60
CA SER A 102 0.36 -11.73 0.58
C SER A 102 1.79 -12.12 0.18
N GLU A 103 2.66 -11.15 -0.03
CA GLU A 103 4.08 -11.42 -0.29
C GLU A 103 4.79 -12.07 0.90
N SER A 104 4.42 -11.67 2.12
CA SER A 104 4.94 -12.29 3.34
C SER A 104 4.47 -13.74 3.48
N PHE A 105 3.23 -14.02 3.11
CA PHE A 105 2.67 -15.39 3.06
C PHE A 105 3.46 -16.26 2.08
N VAL A 106 3.66 -15.79 0.85
CA VAL A 106 4.42 -16.52 -0.18
C VAL A 106 5.82 -16.88 0.33
N ARG A 107 6.53 -15.91 0.91
CA ARG A 107 7.87 -16.14 1.48
C ARG A 107 7.87 -17.17 2.61
N ALA A 108 6.88 -17.09 3.52
CA ALA A 108 6.76 -18.03 4.64
C ALA A 108 6.54 -19.47 4.18
N HIS A 109 5.97 -19.64 2.98
CA HIS A 109 5.70 -20.95 2.36
C HIS A 109 6.73 -21.35 1.27
N GLY A 110 7.94 -20.76 1.30
CA GLY A 110 9.04 -21.14 0.42
C GLY A 110 9.01 -20.52 -0.98
N GLY A 111 8.07 -19.63 -1.26
CA GLY A 111 8.01 -18.88 -2.51
C GLY A 111 8.95 -17.67 -2.55
N ARG A 112 8.97 -16.97 -3.68
CA ARG A 112 9.84 -15.84 -3.95
C ARG A 112 9.04 -14.56 -4.18
N ILE A 113 9.69 -13.41 -3.94
CA ILE A 113 9.16 -12.12 -4.39
C ILE A 113 8.99 -12.18 -5.91
N GLY A 114 7.80 -11.80 -6.38
CA GLY A 114 7.46 -11.84 -7.80
C GLY A 114 6.71 -13.08 -8.23
N ASP A 115 6.48 -14.07 -7.37
CA ASP A 115 5.54 -15.17 -7.65
C ASP A 115 4.10 -14.64 -7.74
N LEU A 116 3.85 -13.46 -7.16
CA LEU A 116 2.60 -12.72 -7.27
C LEU A 116 2.71 -11.57 -8.27
N SER A 117 1.77 -11.49 -9.20
CA SER A 117 1.54 -10.32 -10.04
C SER A 117 0.51 -9.42 -9.37
N ILE A 118 0.96 -8.30 -8.81
CA ILE A 118 0.13 -7.43 -7.97
C ILE A 118 -0.48 -6.30 -8.78
N CYS A 119 -1.80 -6.21 -8.77
CA CYS A 119 -2.56 -5.11 -9.36
C CYS A 119 -3.47 -4.48 -8.31
N GLY A 120 -3.58 -3.17 -8.30
CA GLY A 120 -4.43 -2.47 -7.34
C GLY A 120 -4.95 -1.14 -7.83
N ARG A 121 -5.99 -0.67 -7.16
CA ARG A 121 -6.65 0.61 -7.41
C ARG A 121 -6.82 1.38 -6.10
N GLU A 122 -6.69 2.70 -6.19
CA GLU A 122 -6.94 3.62 -5.08
C GLU A 122 -7.56 4.92 -5.61
N SER A 123 -8.56 5.43 -4.92
CA SER A 123 -9.24 6.68 -5.29
C SER A 123 -8.59 7.93 -4.67
N ASN A 124 -7.93 7.79 -3.54
CA ASN A 124 -7.24 8.88 -2.87
C ASN A 124 -5.77 8.96 -3.31
N ASN A 125 -5.36 10.12 -3.85
CA ASN A 125 -4.00 10.30 -4.36
C ASN A 125 -2.92 10.19 -3.26
N THR A 126 -3.19 10.69 -2.06
CA THR A 126 -2.26 10.58 -0.93
C THR A 126 -2.09 9.12 -0.52
N THR A 127 -3.17 8.40 -0.38
CA THR A 127 -3.17 6.98 -0.04
C THR A 127 -2.49 6.13 -1.11
N TRP A 128 -2.74 6.43 -2.40
CA TRP A 128 -2.01 5.81 -3.50
C TRP A 128 -0.49 6.00 -3.39
N ARG A 129 -0.03 7.22 -3.04
CA ARG A 129 1.41 7.48 -2.82
C ARG A 129 1.95 6.66 -1.64
N LEU A 130 1.20 6.60 -0.54
CA LEU A 130 1.55 5.77 0.61
C LEU A 130 1.67 4.29 0.23
N CYS A 131 0.74 3.77 -0.56
CA CYS A 131 0.80 2.41 -1.10
C CYS A 131 2.08 2.19 -1.93
N LYS A 132 2.35 3.06 -2.89
CA LYS A 132 3.56 2.97 -3.73
C LYS A 132 4.85 3.01 -2.91
N MET A 133 4.91 3.83 -1.88
CA MET A 133 6.04 3.88 -0.97
C MET A 133 6.17 2.59 -0.15
N ASN A 134 5.06 2.09 0.40
CA ASN A 134 5.01 0.86 1.19
C ASN A 134 5.58 -0.34 0.42
N LEU A 135 5.16 -0.49 -0.83
CA LEU A 135 5.62 -1.56 -1.71
C LEU A 135 7.09 -1.37 -2.13
N ALA A 136 7.49 -0.12 -2.43
CA ALA A 136 8.83 0.19 -2.87
C ALA A 136 9.91 -0.05 -1.80
N VAL A 137 9.63 0.23 -0.52
CA VAL A 137 10.59 -0.03 0.59
C VAL A 137 10.82 -1.52 0.80
N ARG A 138 9.88 -2.37 0.40
CA ARG A 138 9.98 -3.84 0.48
C ARG A 138 10.48 -4.50 -0.81
N GLY A 139 10.72 -3.70 -1.85
CA GLY A 139 11.12 -4.21 -3.15
C GLY A 139 10.01 -4.91 -3.92
N ILE A 140 8.76 -4.78 -3.49
CA ILE A 140 7.59 -5.37 -4.15
C ILE A 140 7.25 -4.55 -5.41
N ASP A 141 7.13 -5.24 -6.54
CA ASP A 141 6.68 -4.63 -7.79
C ASP A 141 5.16 -4.77 -7.95
N ALA A 142 4.48 -3.69 -8.33
CA ALA A 142 3.03 -3.68 -8.40
C ALA A 142 2.49 -2.61 -9.35
N GLY A 143 1.47 -2.99 -10.11
CA GLY A 143 0.68 -2.12 -10.97
C GLY A 143 -0.44 -1.42 -10.21
N ILE A 144 -0.11 -0.37 -9.43
CA ILE A 144 -1.12 0.39 -8.70
C ILE A 144 -1.56 1.61 -9.49
N LYS A 145 -2.85 1.67 -9.83
CA LYS A 145 -3.48 2.78 -10.54
C LYS A 145 -4.24 3.69 -9.57
N TRP A 146 -4.32 4.96 -9.93
CA TRP A 146 -5.09 5.96 -9.19
C TRP A 146 -6.04 6.71 -10.13
N ASN A 147 -7.27 6.91 -9.67
CA ASN A 147 -8.17 7.94 -10.19
C ASN A 147 -9.15 8.40 -9.09
N SER A 148 -9.62 9.62 -9.20
CA SER A 148 -10.51 10.23 -8.20
C SER A 148 -11.94 9.68 -8.20
N GLU A 149 -12.36 9.02 -9.27
CA GLU A 149 -13.71 8.46 -9.40
C GLU A 149 -13.87 7.12 -8.65
N GLY A 150 -12.75 6.45 -8.36
CA GLY A 150 -12.75 5.12 -7.74
C GLY A 150 -13.11 3.99 -8.72
N THR A 151 -12.88 2.77 -8.27
CA THR A 151 -13.01 1.56 -9.10
C THR A 151 -14.45 1.23 -9.46
N PHE A 152 -15.39 1.52 -8.56
CA PHE A 152 -16.81 1.19 -8.76
C PHE A 152 -17.47 2.07 -9.82
N HIS A 153 -16.97 3.29 -10.01
CA HIS A 153 -17.49 4.22 -11.03
C HIS A 153 -16.77 4.09 -12.37
N LYS A 154 -15.48 3.73 -12.36
CA LYS A 154 -14.66 3.66 -13.56
C LYS A 154 -13.70 2.48 -13.52
N ASN A 155 -13.95 1.51 -14.35
CA ASN A 155 -13.04 0.38 -14.51
C ASN A 155 -11.94 0.73 -15.52
N GLU A 156 -10.72 0.96 -15.03
CA GLU A 156 -9.52 1.20 -15.87
C GLU A 156 -8.74 -0.06 -16.22
N LEU A 157 -9.20 -1.20 -15.76
CA LEU A 157 -8.57 -2.50 -15.98
C LEU A 157 -9.61 -3.52 -16.51
N PRO A 158 -10.31 -3.22 -17.62
CA PRO A 158 -11.44 -4.06 -18.10
C PRO A 158 -10.99 -5.48 -18.47
N ASP A 159 -9.74 -5.64 -18.91
CA ASP A 159 -9.18 -6.92 -19.34
C ASP A 159 -8.45 -7.66 -18.21
N LEU A 160 -8.42 -7.09 -17.00
CA LEU A 160 -7.79 -7.74 -15.86
C LEU A 160 -8.53 -9.02 -15.50
N ARG A 161 -7.79 -10.12 -15.44
CA ARG A 161 -8.24 -11.40 -14.88
C ARG A 161 -7.35 -11.70 -13.69
N ALA A 162 -7.94 -11.70 -12.49
CA ALA A 162 -7.25 -11.99 -11.24
C ALA A 162 -7.53 -13.43 -10.80
N ASP A 163 -6.52 -14.08 -10.24
CA ASP A 163 -6.65 -15.38 -9.61
C ASP A 163 -7.22 -15.22 -8.19
N VAL A 164 -6.84 -14.12 -7.52
CA VAL A 164 -7.28 -13.79 -6.17
C VAL A 164 -7.68 -12.32 -6.09
N ILE A 165 -8.83 -12.04 -5.49
CA ILE A 165 -9.28 -10.69 -5.16
C ILE A 165 -9.30 -10.55 -3.64
N LEU A 166 -8.59 -9.57 -3.13
CA LEU A 166 -8.55 -9.16 -1.72
C LEU A 166 -9.06 -7.73 -1.64
N ALA A 167 -10.11 -7.49 -0.88
CA ALA A 167 -10.66 -6.15 -0.75
C ALA A 167 -11.19 -5.86 0.66
N ASN A 168 -10.93 -4.66 1.14
CA ASN A 168 -11.66 -4.04 2.23
C ASN A 168 -12.31 -2.76 1.69
N PRO A 169 -13.49 -2.87 1.06
CA PRO A 169 -14.13 -1.73 0.41
C PRO A 169 -14.55 -0.67 1.44
N PRO A 170 -14.54 0.61 1.05
CA PRO A 170 -14.99 1.67 1.94
C PRO A 170 -16.48 1.51 2.27
N PHE A 171 -16.82 1.72 3.55
CA PHE A 171 -18.19 1.66 4.04
C PHE A 171 -18.91 3.00 3.83
N ASN A 172 -20.22 2.96 3.69
CA ASN A 172 -21.09 4.15 3.63
C ASN A 172 -20.77 5.10 2.46
N ILE A 173 -20.39 4.58 1.32
CA ILE A 173 -20.34 5.37 0.10
C ILE A 173 -21.73 5.36 -0.53
N SER A 174 -22.35 6.56 -0.65
CA SER A 174 -23.56 6.76 -1.44
C SER A 174 -23.22 6.71 -2.93
N ASP A 175 -24.17 6.27 -3.75
CA ASP A 175 -24.10 6.32 -5.21
C ASP A 175 -22.88 5.61 -5.83
N TRP A 176 -22.50 4.46 -5.28
CA TRP A 176 -21.39 3.65 -5.79
C TRP A 176 -21.66 2.98 -7.16
N GLY A 177 -22.76 3.36 -7.85
CA GLY A 177 -23.06 2.89 -9.19
C GLY A 177 -23.78 1.55 -9.25
N GLY A 178 -24.46 1.13 -8.18
CA GLY A 178 -25.18 -0.15 -8.10
C GLY A 178 -26.22 -0.34 -9.21
N GLU A 179 -26.77 0.73 -9.76
CA GLU A 179 -27.70 0.67 -10.89
C GLU A 179 -27.05 0.15 -12.19
N ARG A 180 -25.73 0.24 -12.32
CA ARG A 180 -24.97 -0.25 -13.48
C ARG A 180 -24.66 -1.74 -13.41
N LEU A 181 -24.96 -2.38 -12.27
CA LEU A 181 -24.71 -3.81 -12.03
C LEU A 181 -25.98 -4.67 -12.19
N ARG A 182 -27.10 -4.07 -12.58
CA ARG A 182 -28.37 -4.73 -12.83
C ARG A 182 -28.54 -5.12 -14.29
#